data_484db1f077e9831251e7b9f2394cd6bc
#
_entry.id   484db1f077e9831251e7b9f2394cd6bc
#
_cell.length_a   1.000
_cell.length_b   1.000
_cell.length_c   1.000
_cell.angle_alpha   90.00
_cell.angle_beta   90.00
_cell.angle_gamma   90.00
#
_symmetry.space_group_name_H-M   'P 1'
#
loop_
_entity.id
_entity.type
_entity.pdbx_description
1 polymer ?
#
loop_
_entity_poly.entity_id
_entity_poly.type
_entity_poly.pdbx_seq_one_letter_code
_entity_poly.pdbx_strand_id
1 'polypeptide(L)'
;MTSPKIPSLGYALLGLLQKPSSGYDLRKVFSSTSMKTYSDSPGAIYPALARLEKAGLIRGSIEEGSGLRRRQVFRLTPKGLAELKKWITRPITRDDLVRGAQEIMLRFAFSETVIGPEASIRLLQSLETALESYIEALHGEFEGIKLVVPVSGRLAFECGIRGTEGLLDWTRYALATYEKEGKKKGVTS
;
A
#
# COMPACT_ATOMS: atom_id res chain seq x y z
N MET A 1 25.64 -2.61 4.23
CA MET A 1 25.17 -2.84 2.86
C MET A 1 23.69 -2.42 2.83
N THR A 2 23.38 -1.28 2.25
CA THR A 2 22.00 -0.81 2.10
C THR A 2 21.27 -1.73 1.12
N SER A 3 20.23 -2.42 1.59
CA SER A 3 19.33 -3.19 0.71
C SER A 3 18.80 -2.27 -0.39
N PRO A 4 18.79 -2.68 -1.66
CA PRO A 4 18.26 -1.86 -2.73
C PRO A 4 16.80 -1.52 -2.42
N LYS A 5 16.45 -0.22 -2.54
CA LYS A 5 15.11 0.28 -2.28
C LYS A 5 14.13 -0.40 -3.27
N ILE A 6 13.22 -1.21 -2.75
CA ILE A 6 12.18 -1.88 -3.55
C ILE A 6 11.15 -0.81 -3.92
N PRO A 7 10.83 -0.60 -5.21
CA PRO A 7 9.76 0.30 -5.63
C PRO A 7 8.38 -0.20 -5.19
N SER A 8 7.37 0.69 -5.15
CA SER A 8 5.99 0.35 -4.76
C SER A 8 5.40 -0.79 -5.60
N LEU A 9 5.70 -0.86 -6.90
CA LEU A 9 5.35 -2.02 -7.75
C LEU A 9 5.92 -3.34 -7.20
N GLY A 10 7.15 -3.34 -6.69
CA GLY A 10 7.75 -4.52 -6.10
C GLY A 10 7.01 -4.98 -4.84
N TYR A 11 6.62 -4.07 -3.97
CA TYR A 11 5.81 -4.39 -2.79
C TYR A 11 4.40 -4.83 -3.15
N ALA A 12 3.78 -4.24 -4.17
CA ALA A 12 2.49 -4.69 -4.70
C ALA A 12 2.57 -6.15 -5.19
N LEU A 13 3.64 -6.50 -5.91
CA LEU A 13 3.88 -7.89 -6.36
C LEU A 13 4.11 -8.84 -5.18
N LEU A 14 4.90 -8.45 -4.16
CA LEU A 14 5.09 -9.26 -2.95
C LEU A 14 3.75 -9.49 -2.21
N GLY A 15 2.92 -8.45 -2.09
CA GLY A 15 1.60 -8.55 -1.48
C GLY A 15 0.66 -9.50 -2.22
N LEU A 16 0.62 -9.43 -3.54
CA LEU A 16 -0.19 -10.35 -4.36
C LEU A 16 0.32 -11.78 -4.33
N LEU A 17 1.63 -11.99 -4.18
CA LEU A 17 2.27 -13.31 -4.16
C LEU A 17 2.15 -14.05 -2.81
N GLN A 18 1.35 -13.56 -1.87
CA GLN A 18 0.88 -14.37 -0.74
C GLN A 18 0.09 -15.60 -1.23
N LYS A 19 -0.51 -15.50 -2.43
CA LYS A 19 -1.03 -16.64 -3.18
C LYS A 19 -0.14 -16.89 -4.40
N PRO A 20 0.28 -18.14 -4.66
CA PRO A 20 1.06 -18.48 -5.84
C PRO A 20 0.38 -17.98 -7.12
N SER A 21 1.09 -17.25 -7.96
CA SER A 21 0.51 -16.65 -9.16
C SER A 21 1.51 -16.59 -10.30
N SER A 22 1.00 -16.73 -11.54
CA SER A 22 1.84 -16.52 -12.73
C SER A 22 1.99 -15.02 -13.03
N GLY A 23 3.03 -14.67 -13.80
CA GLY A 23 3.20 -13.28 -14.25
C GLY A 23 2.01 -12.78 -15.08
N TYR A 24 1.33 -13.67 -15.80
CA TYR A 24 0.10 -13.35 -16.52
C TYR A 24 -1.06 -13.02 -15.59
N ASP A 25 -1.29 -13.84 -14.55
CA ASP A 25 -2.37 -13.60 -13.58
C ASP A 25 -2.13 -12.30 -12.80
N LEU A 26 -0.87 -12.05 -12.38
CA LEU A 26 -0.50 -10.79 -11.74
C LEU A 26 -0.81 -9.59 -12.65
N ARG A 27 -0.40 -9.65 -13.93
CA ARG A 27 -0.72 -8.59 -14.89
C ARG A 27 -2.23 -8.35 -15.00
N LYS A 28 -3.02 -9.43 -15.03
CA LYS A 28 -4.49 -9.33 -15.09
C LYS A 28 -5.04 -8.59 -13.87
N VAL A 29 -4.54 -8.86 -12.66
CA VAL A 29 -4.94 -8.11 -11.44
C VAL A 29 -4.63 -6.63 -11.60
N PHE A 30 -3.43 -6.26 -12.04
CA PHE A 30 -3.07 -4.85 -12.25
C PHE A 30 -3.95 -4.18 -13.30
N SER A 31 -4.26 -4.84 -14.42
CA SER A 31 -5.07 -4.24 -15.50
C SER A 31 -6.55 -4.13 -15.16
N SER A 32 -7.09 -4.97 -14.28
CA SER A 32 -8.52 -5.05 -13.95
C SER A 32 -8.91 -4.37 -12.63
N THR A 33 -7.97 -3.78 -11.91
CA THR A 33 -8.21 -3.15 -10.61
C THR A 33 -7.57 -1.76 -10.53
N SER A 34 -7.83 -1.02 -9.45
CA SER A 34 -7.17 0.25 -9.14
C SER A 34 -5.63 0.13 -9.01
N MET A 35 -5.10 -1.08 -8.88
CA MET A 35 -3.66 -1.34 -8.89
C MET A 35 -2.97 -0.99 -10.22
N LYS A 36 -3.73 -0.71 -11.28
CA LYS A 36 -3.24 -0.18 -12.56
C LYS A 36 -2.33 1.04 -12.38
N THR A 37 -2.55 1.83 -11.36
CA THR A 37 -1.72 2.98 -10.97
C THR A 37 -0.25 2.61 -10.73
N TYR A 38 0.06 1.37 -10.32
CA TYR A 38 1.43 0.91 -10.09
C TYR A 38 2.11 0.40 -11.37
N SER A 39 1.42 -0.23 -12.26
CA SER A 39 1.70 -0.58 -13.65
C SER A 39 0.90 -1.82 -14.08
N ASP A 40 0.45 -1.83 -15.33
CA ASP A 40 -0.11 -3.01 -16.01
C ASP A 40 0.76 -3.47 -17.19
N SER A 41 1.86 -2.76 -17.44
CA SER A 41 2.76 -3.05 -18.55
C SER A 41 3.61 -4.30 -18.32
N PRO A 42 3.63 -5.26 -19.26
CA PRO A 42 4.57 -6.38 -19.20
C PRO A 42 6.03 -5.91 -19.09
N GLY A 43 6.36 -4.79 -19.69
CA GLY A 43 7.69 -4.17 -19.61
C GLY A 43 8.11 -3.74 -18.22
N ALA A 44 7.17 -3.52 -17.29
CA ALA A 44 7.48 -3.20 -15.90
C ALA A 44 7.36 -4.43 -14.97
N ILE A 45 6.32 -5.25 -15.15
CA ILE A 45 6.01 -6.37 -14.24
C ILE A 45 7.09 -7.47 -14.32
N TYR A 46 7.42 -7.96 -15.52
CA TYR A 46 8.39 -9.05 -15.63
C TYR A 46 9.80 -8.69 -15.17
N PRO A 47 10.37 -7.52 -15.50
CA PRO A 47 11.63 -7.07 -14.91
C PRO A 47 11.57 -6.88 -13.38
N ALA A 48 10.42 -6.48 -12.82
CA ALA A 48 10.26 -6.40 -11.37
C ALA A 48 10.27 -7.78 -10.73
N LEU A 49 9.55 -8.77 -11.29
CA LEU A 49 9.60 -10.16 -10.85
C LEU A 49 11.03 -10.74 -10.90
N ALA A 50 11.75 -10.52 -11.99
CA ALA A 50 13.14 -10.98 -12.12
C ALA A 50 14.05 -10.35 -11.04
N ARG A 51 13.89 -9.06 -10.73
CA ARG A 51 14.64 -8.40 -9.64
C ARG A 51 14.32 -8.97 -8.28
N LEU A 52 13.03 -9.22 -7.98
CA LEU A 52 12.59 -9.81 -6.72
C LEU A 52 13.12 -11.25 -6.56
N GLU A 53 13.11 -12.03 -7.64
CA GLU A 53 13.65 -13.38 -7.66
C GLU A 53 15.17 -13.39 -7.45
N LYS A 54 15.91 -12.53 -8.16
CA LYS A 54 17.35 -12.34 -7.97
C LYS A 54 17.70 -11.92 -6.54
N ALA A 55 16.84 -11.13 -5.88
CA ALA A 55 16.99 -10.73 -4.48
C ALA A 55 16.60 -11.86 -3.49
N GLY A 56 16.06 -12.98 -3.98
CA GLY A 56 15.60 -14.10 -3.17
C GLY A 56 14.31 -13.82 -2.39
N LEU A 57 13.54 -12.82 -2.80
CA LEU A 57 12.27 -12.43 -2.16
C LEU A 57 11.08 -13.26 -2.67
N ILE A 58 11.17 -13.75 -3.89
CA ILE A 58 10.24 -14.67 -4.50
C ILE A 58 10.99 -15.82 -5.15
N ARG A 59 10.29 -16.89 -5.48
CA ARG A 59 10.82 -18.04 -6.21
C ARG A 59 9.86 -18.45 -7.31
N GLY A 60 10.35 -18.54 -8.55
CA GLY A 60 9.63 -19.08 -9.68
C GLY A 60 9.80 -20.60 -9.80
N SER A 61 8.75 -21.29 -10.18
CA SER A 61 8.75 -22.70 -10.57
C SER A 61 7.93 -22.87 -11.84
N ILE A 62 8.35 -23.82 -12.70
CA ILE A 62 7.59 -24.19 -13.87
C ILE A 62 6.54 -25.22 -13.42
N GLU A 63 5.26 -24.94 -13.68
CA GLU A 63 4.14 -25.82 -13.37
C GLU A 63 3.40 -26.21 -14.66
N GLU A 64 2.87 -27.42 -14.67
CA GLU A 64 1.94 -27.87 -15.72
C GLU A 64 0.60 -27.16 -15.51
N GLY A 65 0.17 -26.40 -16.51
CA GLY A 65 -1.15 -25.78 -16.53
C GLY A 65 -2.19 -26.75 -17.07
N SER A 66 -3.47 -26.36 -17.02
CA SER A 66 -4.53 -27.07 -17.73
C SER A 66 -4.23 -27.11 -19.23
N GLY A 67 -3.80 -28.28 -19.75
CA GLY A 67 -3.29 -28.49 -21.09
C GLY A 67 -1.76 -28.43 -21.17
N LEU A 68 -1.21 -28.65 -22.38
CA LEU A 68 0.23 -28.77 -22.68
C LEU A 68 1.08 -27.49 -22.42
N ARG A 69 0.52 -26.41 -21.85
CA ARG A 69 1.23 -25.14 -21.61
C ARG A 69 1.85 -25.12 -20.25
N ARG A 70 3.18 -25.21 -20.20
CA ARG A 70 3.99 -24.90 -19.02
C ARG A 70 3.88 -23.41 -18.69
N ARG A 71 3.63 -23.07 -17.42
CA ARG A 71 3.62 -21.69 -16.93
C ARG A 71 4.59 -21.51 -15.78
N GLN A 72 5.26 -20.36 -15.73
CA GLN A 72 6.07 -19.98 -14.57
C GLN A 72 5.15 -19.40 -13.48
N VAL A 73 5.14 -20.04 -12.32
CA VAL A 73 4.40 -19.60 -11.13
C VAL A 73 5.39 -19.12 -10.10
N PHE A 74 5.14 -17.94 -9.55
CA PHE A 74 5.96 -17.32 -8.52
C PHE A 74 5.30 -17.50 -7.15
N ARG A 75 6.15 -17.64 -6.12
CA ARG A 75 5.77 -17.76 -4.73
C ARG A 75 6.61 -16.83 -3.86
N LEU A 76 6.00 -16.26 -2.84
CA LEU A 76 6.70 -15.49 -1.82
C LEU A 76 7.61 -16.41 -1.01
N THR A 77 8.85 -15.97 -0.76
CA THR A 77 9.78 -16.69 0.13
C THR A 77 9.63 -16.20 1.57
N PRO A 78 10.13 -16.93 2.59
CA PRO A 78 10.20 -16.41 3.97
C PRO A 78 10.92 -15.07 4.07
N LYS A 79 11.99 -14.86 3.29
CA LYS A 79 12.71 -13.58 3.20
C LYS A 79 11.82 -12.48 2.59
N GLY A 80 11.07 -12.80 1.54
CA GLY A 80 10.12 -11.86 0.91
C GLY A 80 8.99 -11.48 1.85
N LEU A 81 8.45 -12.44 2.61
CA LEU A 81 7.44 -12.17 3.64
C LEU A 81 7.97 -11.26 4.75
N ALA A 82 9.18 -11.51 5.22
CA ALA A 82 9.82 -10.66 6.24
C ALA A 82 10.02 -9.23 5.75
N GLU A 83 10.47 -9.06 4.49
CA GLU A 83 10.63 -7.74 3.88
C GLU A 83 9.29 -7.02 3.69
N LEU A 84 8.24 -7.74 3.27
CA LEU A 84 6.89 -7.20 3.15
C LEU A 84 6.33 -6.75 4.51
N LYS A 85 6.49 -7.57 5.56
CA LYS A 85 6.11 -7.21 6.95
C LYS A 85 6.80 -5.93 7.41
N LYS A 86 8.14 -5.86 7.23
CA LYS A 86 8.94 -4.69 7.58
C LYS A 86 8.45 -3.43 6.87
N TRP A 87 8.13 -3.51 5.59
CA TRP A 87 7.63 -2.38 4.81
C TRP A 87 6.23 -1.95 5.29
N ILE A 88 5.32 -2.89 5.57
CA ILE A 88 3.97 -2.57 6.06
C ILE A 88 4.05 -1.88 7.42
N THR A 89 4.91 -2.36 8.33
CA THR A 89 5.01 -1.87 9.71
C THR A 89 5.94 -0.68 9.91
N ARG A 90 6.61 -0.19 8.84
CA ARG A 90 7.47 0.98 8.98
C ARG A 90 6.67 2.20 9.44
N PRO A 91 7.24 3.10 10.25
CA PRO A 91 6.57 4.33 10.66
C PRO A 91 6.03 5.11 9.47
N ILE A 92 4.91 5.82 9.67
CA ILE A 92 4.38 6.78 8.71
C ILE A 92 5.13 8.09 8.94
N THR A 93 5.71 8.63 7.88
CA THR A 93 6.48 9.88 7.93
C THR A 93 5.72 11.01 7.25
N ARG A 94 6.11 12.27 7.54
CA ARG A 94 5.58 13.43 6.82
C ARG A 94 5.79 13.30 5.29
N ASP A 95 6.93 12.76 4.86
CA ASP A 95 7.22 12.52 3.44
C ASP A 95 6.21 11.55 2.78
N ASP A 96 5.74 10.53 3.52
CA ASP A 96 4.69 9.64 3.04
C ASP A 96 3.37 10.39 2.80
N LEU A 97 3.01 11.31 3.70
CA LEU A 97 1.78 12.11 3.59
C LEU A 97 1.88 13.14 2.46
N VAL A 98 3.03 13.81 2.31
CA VAL A 98 3.29 14.78 1.22
C VAL A 98 3.23 14.11 -0.15
N ARG A 99 3.76 12.89 -0.30
CA ARG A 99 3.72 12.13 -1.56
C ARG A 99 2.36 11.53 -1.87
N GLY A 100 1.42 11.65 -0.95
CA GLY A 100 0.06 11.16 -1.08
C GLY A 100 -0.17 9.76 -0.51
N ALA A 101 -1.45 9.48 -0.24
CA ALA A 101 -1.91 8.29 0.47
C ALA A 101 -1.66 6.95 -0.25
N GLN A 102 -1.24 6.96 -1.51
CA GLN A 102 -1.24 5.78 -2.36
C GLN A 102 -0.39 4.62 -1.81
N GLU A 103 0.82 4.92 -1.34
CA GLU A 103 1.68 3.89 -0.74
C GLU A 103 1.16 3.43 0.63
N ILE A 104 0.59 4.36 1.41
CA ILE A 104 -0.02 4.04 2.71
C ILE A 104 -1.22 3.10 2.50
N MET A 105 -2.07 3.39 1.50
CA MET A 105 -3.20 2.55 1.14
C MET A 105 -2.78 1.17 0.65
N LEU A 106 -1.68 1.08 -0.09
CA LEU A 106 -1.13 -0.21 -0.50
C LEU A 106 -0.63 -1.03 0.70
N ARG A 107 0.05 -0.39 1.66
CA ARG A 107 0.46 -1.03 2.93
C ARG A 107 -0.76 -1.55 3.69
N PHE A 108 -1.80 -0.73 3.81
CA PHE A 108 -3.03 -1.08 4.50
C PHE A 108 -3.77 -2.22 3.80
N ALA A 109 -3.88 -2.21 2.47
CA ALA A 109 -4.58 -3.26 1.71
C ALA A 109 -4.01 -4.67 1.94
N PHE A 110 -2.72 -4.79 2.24
CA PHE A 110 -2.09 -6.08 2.55
C PHE A 110 -1.91 -6.33 4.05
N SER A 111 -2.19 -5.37 4.90
CA SER A 111 -1.83 -5.45 6.33
C SER A 111 -2.51 -6.63 7.03
N GLU A 112 -3.82 -6.77 6.92
CA GLU A 112 -4.56 -7.78 7.67
C GLU A 112 -4.10 -9.21 7.36
N THR A 113 -3.86 -9.50 6.08
CA THR A 113 -3.40 -10.83 5.64
C THR A 113 -1.94 -11.12 5.99
N VAL A 114 -1.10 -10.07 6.17
CA VAL A 114 0.35 -10.20 6.39
C VAL A 114 0.72 -10.08 7.86
N ILE A 115 0.08 -9.19 8.61
CA ILE A 115 0.43 -8.85 10.00
C ILE A 115 -0.74 -9.01 10.97
N GLY A 116 -1.93 -9.38 10.49
CA GLY A 116 -3.12 -9.60 11.30
C GLY A 116 -3.93 -8.34 11.61
N PRO A 117 -5.17 -8.49 12.10
CA PRO A 117 -6.10 -7.39 12.32
C PRO A 117 -5.64 -6.39 13.38
N GLU A 118 -5.07 -6.84 14.51
CA GLU A 118 -4.62 -5.95 15.59
C GLU A 118 -3.47 -5.03 15.11
N ALA A 119 -2.54 -5.57 14.30
CA ALA A 119 -1.45 -4.76 13.76
C ALA A 119 -1.95 -3.82 12.65
N SER A 120 -3.00 -4.19 11.92
CA SER A 120 -3.67 -3.30 10.95
C SER A 120 -4.37 -2.14 11.65
N ILE A 121 -5.03 -2.39 12.79
CA ILE A 121 -5.62 -1.33 13.63
C ILE A 121 -4.52 -0.38 14.12
N ARG A 122 -3.40 -0.88 14.62
CA ARG A 122 -2.26 -0.03 15.04
C ARG A 122 -1.70 0.81 13.89
N LEU A 123 -1.68 0.28 12.67
CA LEU A 123 -1.27 1.04 11.48
C LEU A 123 -2.24 2.20 11.21
N LEU A 124 -3.56 1.97 11.31
CA LEU A 124 -4.57 3.03 11.15
C LEU A 124 -4.49 4.07 12.26
N GLN A 125 -4.28 3.68 13.53
CA GLN A 125 -4.09 4.60 14.65
C GLN A 125 -2.86 5.49 14.45
N SER A 126 -1.76 4.89 13.97
CA SER A 126 -0.55 5.66 13.61
C SER A 126 -0.81 6.63 12.45
N LEU A 127 -1.63 6.23 11.47
CA LEU A 127 -2.02 7.10 10.36
C LEU A 127 -2.90 8.25 10.85
N GLU A 128 -3.88 7.99 11.71
CA GLU A 128 -4.74 9.02 12.30
C GLU A 128 -3.92 10.12 12.98
N THR A 129 -3.05 9.72 13.92
CA THR A 129 -2.17 10.67 14.63
C THR A 129 -1.28 11.47 13.67
N ALA A 130 -0.70 10.83 12.67
CA ALA A 130 0.15 11.49 11.68
C ALA A 130 -0.64 12.49 10.82
N LEU A 131 -1.88 12.16 10.43
CA LEU A 131 -2.75 13.04 9.65
C LEU A 131 -3.21 14.25 10.47
N GLU A 132 -3.60 14.07 11.73
CA GLU A 132 -3.99 15.18 12.62
C GLU A 132 -2.88 16.22 12.72
N SER A 133 -1.67 15.78 13.04
CA SER A 133 -0.51 16.67 13.11
C SER A 133 -0.17 17.33 11.77
N TYR A 134 -0.33 16.60 10.66
CA TYR A 134 -0.05 17.13 9.33
C TYR A 134 -1.10 18.17 8.89
N ILE A 135 -2.38 17.95 9.17
CA ILE A 135 -3.47 18.90 8.87
C ILE A 135 -3.26 20.20 9.65
N GLU A 136 -2.90 20.12 10.95
CA GLU A 136 -2.58 21.31 11.75
C GLU A 136 -1.45 22.12 11.10
N ALA A 137 -0.38 21.47 10.67
CA ALA A 137 0.72 22.12 9.98
C ALA A 137 0.29 22.76 8.65
N LEU A 138 -0.56 22.09 7.86
CA LEU A 138 -1.09 22.61 6.59
C LEU A 138 -1.95 23.85 6.81
N HIS A 139 -2.81 23.88 7.84
CA HIS A 139 -3.59 25.07 8.17
C HIS A 139 -2.67 26.23 8.58
N GLY A 140 -1.64 26.00 9.38
CA GLY A 140 -0.65 27.01 9.73
C GLY A 140 0.09 27.59 8.51
N GLU A 141 0.52 26.72 7.58
CA GLU A 141 1.16 27.14 6.34
C GLU A 141 0.19 27.96 5.46
N PHE A 142 -1.08 27.54 5.37
CA PHE A 142 -2.11 28.24 4.59
C PHE A 142 -2.37 29.64 5.12
N GLU A 143 -2.52 29.82 6.43
CA GLU A 143 -2.70 31.13 7.05
C GLU A 143 -1.57 32.10 6.69
N GLY A 144 -0.33 31.62 6.64
CA GLY A 144 0.83 32.42 6.26
C GLY A 144 0.87 32.88 4.79
N ILE A 145 0.23 32.13 3.87
CA ILE A 145 0.33 32.42 2.44
C ILE A 145 -0.96 32.94 1.80
N LYS A 146 -2.12 32.76 2.41
CA LYS A 146 -3.46 33.00 1.80
C LYS A 146 -3.67 34.42 1.29
N LEU A 147 -2.97 35.42 1.85
CA LEU A 147 -3.08 36.83 1.44
C LEU A 147 -2.10 37.22 0.31
N VAL A 148 -1.07 36.41 0.08
CA VAL A 148 0.00 36.77 -0.90
C VAL A 148 -0.07 35.93 -2.18
N VAL A 149 -0.82 34.83 -2.17
CA VAL A 149 -0.98 33.96 -3.35
C VAL A 149 -2.26 34.31 -4.12
N PRO A 150 -2.26 34.13 -5.45
CA PRO A 150 -3.47 34.28 -6.27
C PRO A 150 -4.60 33.33 -5.85
N VAL A 151 -5.84 33.65 -6.26
CA VAL A 151 -7.03 32.83 -5.94
C VAL A 151 -6.84 31.35 -6.33
N SER A 152 -6.29 31.10 -7.51
CA SER A 152 -6.02 29.72 -7.96
C SER A 152 -5.04 28.98 -7.04
N GLY A 153 -4.01 29.66 -6.55
CA GLY A 153 -3.05 29.09 -5.59
C GLY A 153 -3.70 28.74 -4.25
N ARG A 154 -4.56 29.65 -3.73
CA ARG A 154 -5.34 29.38 -2.51
C ARG A 154 -6.24 28.16 -2.67
N LEU A 155 -7.02 28.11 -3.75
CA LEU A 155 -7.93 27.01 -4.02
C LEU A 155 -7.18 25.66 -4.21
N ALA A 156 -6.02 25.68 -4.84
CA ALA A 156 -5.18 24.51 -4.98
C ALA A 156 -4.65 24.02 -3.61
N PHE A 157 -4.24 24.92 -2.74
CA PHE A 157 -3.80 24.57 -1.39
C PHE A 157 -4.96 24.03 -0.54
N GLU A 158 -6.12 24.69 -0.57
CA GLU A 158 -7.35 24.22 0.09
C GLU A 158 -7.77 22.82 -0.40
N CYS A 159 -7.62 22.53 -1.69
CA CYS A 159 -7.87 21.20 -2.23
C CYS A 159 -6.97 20.14 -1.58
N GLY A 160 -5.70 20.46 -1.36
CA GLY A 160 -4.76 19.59 -0.64
C GLY A 160 -5.17 19.34 0.82
N ILE A 161 -5.57 20.41 1.54
CA ILE A 161 -6.08 20.31 2.92
C ILE A 161 -7.29 19.39 2.96
N ARG A 162 -8.33 19.67 2.15
CA ARG A 162 -9.57 18.87 2.09
C ARG A 162 -9.32 17.41 1.74
N GLY A 163 -8.38 17.15 0.82
CA GLY A 163 -7.99 15.78 0.49
C GLY A 163 -7.35 15.04 1.67
N THR A 164 -6.56 15.74 2.48
CA THR A 164 -5.93 15.18 3.69
C THR A 164 -6.96 14.97 4.81
N GLU A 165 -7.89 15.91 5.00
CA GLU A 165 -9.03 15.79 5.93
C GLU A 165 -9.93 14.60 5.54
N GLY A 166 -10.24 14.44 4.25
CA GLY A 166 -11.00 13.30 3.74
C GLY A 166 -10.31 11.95 4.00
N LEU A 167 -8.97 11.92 3.96
CA LEU A 167 -8.21 10.72 4.32
C LEU A 167 -8.29 10.44 5.83
N LEU A 168 -8.29 11.48 6.68
CA LEU A 168 -8.48 11.35 8.12
C LEU A 168 -9.88 10.79 8.45
N ASP A 169 -10.91 11.33 7.81
CA ASP A 169 -12.28 10.86 7.99
C ASP A 169 -12.42 9.38 7.59
N TRP A 170 -11.83 9.00 6.45
CA TRP A 170 -11.78 7.60 6.04
C TRP A 170 -11.03 6.73 7.05
N THR A 171 -9.92 7.20 7.61
CA THR A 171 -9.13 6.46 8.61
C THR A 171 -9.96 6.17 9.86
N ARG A 172 -10.70 7.14 10.35
CA ARG A 172 -11.62 7.00 11.49
C ARG A 172 -12.77 6.03 11.18
N TYR A 173 -13.33 6.14 9.98
CA TYR A 173 -14.34 5.17 9.51
C TYR A 173 -13.79 3.74 9.48
N ALA A 174 -12.57 3.55 8.99
CA ALA A 174 -11.93 2.23 8.94
C ALA A 174 -11.70 1.67 10.36
N LEU A 175 -11.22 2.48 11.31
CA LEU A 175 -11.07 2.09 12.71
C LEU A 175 -12.41 1.65 13.33
N ALA A 176 -13.45 2.46 13.16
CA ALA A 176 -14.81 2.14 13.65
C ALA A 176 -15.36 0.84 13.00
N THR A 177 -14.98 0.56 11.76
CA THR A 177 -15.36 -0.67 11.07
C THR A 177 -14.71 -1.90 11.71
N TYR A 178 -13.41 -1.84 12.02
CA TYR A 178 -12.72 -2.92 12.75
C TYR A 178 -13.33 -3.17 14.14
N GLU A 179 -13.69 -2.13 14.87
CA GLU A 179 -14.36 -2.27 16.17
C GLU A 179 -15.70 -3.00 16.07
N LYS A 180 -16.52 -2.65 15.06
CA LYS A 180 -17.80 -3.30 14.81
C LYS A 180 -17.66 -4.77 14.44
N GLU A 181 -16.71 -5.08 13.56
CA GLU A 181 -16.46 -6.47 13.13
C GLU A 181 -15.84 -7.32 14.26
N GLY A 182 -15.01 -6.74 15.11
CA GLY A 182 -14.46 -7.40 16.31
C GLY A 182 -15.56 -7.78 17.30
N LYS A 183 -16.53 -6.87 17.56
CA LYS A 183 -17.69 -7.13 18.42
C LYS A 183 -18.58 -8.26 17.89
N LYS A 184 -18.80 -8.35 16.58
CA LYS A 184 -19.60 -9.43 15.97
C LYS A 184 -18.96 -10.81 16.17
N LYS A 185 -17.63 -10.90 16.04
CA LYS A 185 -16.88 -12.16 16.23
C LYS A 185 -16.88 -12.62 17.70
N GLY A 186 -16.88 -11.69 18.66
CA GLY A 186 -16.94 -11.99 20.10
C GLY A 186 -18.32 -12.42 20.62
N VAL A 187 -19.41 -12.19 19.87
CA VAL A 187 -20.78 -12.59 20.25
C VAL A 187 -21.13 -14.00 19.74
N THR A 188 -20.31 -14.57 18.84
CA THR A 188 -20.56 -15.88 18.20
C THR A 188 -19.66 -16.98 18.76
N SER A 189 -18.92 -16.71 19.85
CA SER A 189 -18.14 -17.68 20.63
C SER A 189 -18.77 -17.82 22.00
#